data_028d7b2713abc4b77b31c44c54910020
#
_entry.id   028d7b2713abc4b77b31c44c54910020
#
_cell.length_a   1.000
_cell.length_b   1.000
_cell.length_c   1.000
_cell.angle_alpha   90.00
_cell.angle_beta   90.00
_cell.angle_gamma   90.00
#
_symmetry.space_group_name_H-M   'P 1'
#
loop_
_entity.id
_entity.type
_entity.pdbx_description
1 polymer ?
#
loop_
_entity_poly.entity_id
_entity_poly.type
_entity_poly.pdbx_seq_one_letter_code
_entity_poly.pdbx_strand_id
1 'polypeptide(L)'
;MCRISAFFSILLLYFILLTSLTIFRKRVTYKGVFYVFTTFLGIFAGYLCGIFTDIILFSGVSEFNWLFNGINWYSLEVSFSLRLDSLSYLFTLLVLIIGLATNFYVLNYLKYEANEDIFALLINWFMFSMIILVLGNNLFTLFLGWESIGLSSFFLINFWSTRRGTVKSSFKAFFFNKISDVFLFLFLIIVNYITYLNNLNVINIKFFSLFVNFSTMYNFAALCLFLCTLFKSAQLFGHLWLPDSMEAPVPASALIHSATLVSAGIYLLLRFTPLVTLTDIQTAAILIGSLTAAYGGVVSASQTDMKKLLAYSTISHCGFLFVTVGTQFYYASIIYLFLHGLFKASTFFCAGSFIRVAGSQDTRNMGNLSRV
;
A
#
# COMPACT_ATOMS: atom_id res chain seq x y z
N MET A 1 -21.43 -3.75 -18.23
CA MET A 1 -21.76 -4.30 -16.90
C MET A 1 -21.21 -5.72 -16.68
N CYS A 2 -21.40 -6.72 -17.54
CA CYS A 2 -20.90 -8.08 -17.34
C CYS A 2 -19.39 -8.20 -17.09
N ARG A 3 -18.52 -7.40 -17.73
CA ARG A 3 -17.07 -7.48 -17.53
C ARG A 3 -16.64 -6.99 -16.16
N ILE A 4 -17.32 -6.01 -15.60
CA ILE A 4 -16.99 -5.43 -14.29
C ILE A 4 -17.45 -6.33 -13.16
N SER A 5 -18.63 -6.97 -13.28
CA SER A 5 -19.07 -7.97 -12.30
C SER A 5 -18.13 -9.18 -12.25
N ALA A 6 -17.56 -9.57 -13.40
CA ALA A 6 -16.55 -10.62 -13.46
C ALA A 6 -15.23 -10.21 -12.76
N PHE A 7 -14.84 -8.93 -12.76
CA PHE A 7 -13.69 -8.46 -11.99
C PHE A 7 -13.86 -8.71 -10.49
N PHE A 8 -15.01 -8.38 -9.94
CA PHE A 8 -15.26 -8.61 -8.52
C PHE A 8 -15.39 -10.10 -8.17
N SER A 9 -15.89 -10.94 -9.08
CA SER A 9 -15.89 -12.39 -8.89
C SER A 9 -14.46 -12.97 -8.88
N ILE A 10 -13.54 -12.45 -9.68
CA ILE A 10 -12.13 -12.85 -9.67
C ILE A 10 -11.48 -12.47 -8.32
N LEU A 11 -11.80 -11.30 -7.78
CA LEU A 11 -11.28 -10.88 -6.48
C LEU A 11 -11.79 -11.79 -5.34
N LEU A 12 -13.03 -12.23 -5.41
CA LEU A 12 -13.60 -13.21 -4.49
C LEU A 12 -12.91 -14.56 -4.60
N LEU A 13 -12.68 -15.04 -5.82
CA LEU A 13 -11.92 -16.25 -6.07
C LEU A 13 -10.50 -16.15 -5.51
N TYR A 14 -9.86 -14.98 -5.58
CA TYR A 14 -8.55 -14.76 -4.96
C TYR A 14 -8.59 -14.94 -3.44
N PHE A 15 -9.60 -14.40 -2.78
CA PHE A 15 -9.81 -14.59 -1.35
C PHE A 15 -10.03 -16.06 -0.97
N ILE A 16 -10.90 -16.77 -1.70
CA ILE A 16 -11.16 -18.19 -1.47
C ILE A 16 -9.88 -19.01 -1.68
N LEU A 17 -9.11 -18.69 -2.69
CA LEU A 17 -7.85 -19.35 -2.99
C LEU A 17 -6.80 -19.11 -1.88
N LEU A 18 -6.70 -17.89 -1.38
CA LEU A 18 -5.83 -17.56 -0.24
C LEU A 18 -6.22 -18.35 1.01
N THR A 19 -7.51 -18.34 1.38
CA THR A 19 -8.00 -19.04 2.57
C THR A 19 -7.85 -20.56 2.44
N SER A 20 -8.17 -21.13 1.29
CA SER A 20 -8.02 -22.57 1.05
C SER A 20 -6.56 -23.03 1.14
N LEU A 21 -5.63 -22.27 0.55
CA LEU A 21 -4.20 -22.61 0.62
C LEU A 21 -3.60 -22.42 2.02
N THR A 22 -4.10 -21.47 2.84
CA THR A 22 -3.69 -21.38 4.25
C THR A 22 -4.13 -22.61 5.05
N ILE A 23 -5.35 -23.12 4.83
CA ILE A 23 -5.88 -24.30 5.50
C ILE A 23 -5.16 -25.57 5.05
N PHE A 24 -4.99 -25.75 3.73
CA PHE A 24 -4.42 -26.97 3.14
C PHE A 24 -2.89 -26.87 2.91
N ARG A 25 -2.20 -25.92 3.54
CA ARG A 25 -0.78 -25.62 3.35
C ARG A 25 0.12 -26.87 3.33
N LYS A 26 -0.07 -27.77 4.26
CA LYS A 26 0.76 -29.00 4.41
C LYS A 26 0.61 -30.00 3.25
N ARG A 27 -0.44 -29.87 2.42
CA ARG A 27 -0.72 -30.80 1.30
C ARG A 27 -0.15 -30.30 -0.03
N VAL A 28 0.20 -29.02 -0.13
CA VAL A 28 0.69 -28.38 -1.36
C VAL A 28 2.18 -28.14 -1.21
N THR A 29 2.96 -28.48 -2.24
CA THR A 29 4.39 -28.15 -2.26
C THR A 29 4.58 -26.65 -2.36
N TYR A 30 5.67 -26.09 -1.79
CA TYR A 30 5.94 -24.65 -1.83
C TYR A 30 5.94 -24.10 -3.26
N LYS A 31 6.52 -24.83 -4.21
CA LYS A 31 6.48 -24.44 -5.64
C LYS A 31 5.06 -24.41 -6.17
N GLY A 32 4.21 -25.34 -5.76
CA GLY A 32 2.80 -25.36 -6.13
C GLY A 32 2.05 -24.11 -5.68
N VAL A 33 2.28 -23.65 -4.46
CA VAL A 33 1.69 -22.40 -3.92
C VAL A 33 2.07 -21.20 -4.80
N PHE A 34 3.36 -21.05 -5.13
CA PHE A 34 3.83 -19.96 -5.98
C PHE A 34 3.26 -20.04 -7.40
N TYR A 35 3.25 -21.21 -8.03
CA TYR A 35 2.70 -21.36 -9.38
C TYR A 35 1.22 -21.04 -9.43
N VAL A 36 0.43 -21.49 -8.44
CA VAL A 36 -1.00 -21.17 -8.36
C VAL A 36 -1.21 -19.67 -8.26
N PHE A 37 -0.45 -18.96 -7.40
CA PHE A 37 -0.59 -17.52 -7.29
C PHE A 37 -0.08 -16.77 -8.52
N THR A 38 1.04 -17.17 -9.11
CA THR A 38 1.54 -16.49 -10.33
C THR A 38 0.58 -16.63 -11.50
N THR A 39 0.02 -17.81 -11.71
CA THR A 39 -0.99 -18.01 -12.77
C THR A 39 -2.25 -17.22 -12.51
N PHE A 40 -2.74 -17.24 -11.27
CA PHE A 40 -3.93 -16.48 -10.89
C PHE A 40 -3.74 -14.97 -11.07
N LEU A 41 -2.64 -14.42 -10.55
CA LEU A 41 -2.32 -13.00 -10.70
C LEU A 41 -2.10 -12.60 -12.16
N GLY A 42 -1.51 -13.49 -12.97
CA GLY A 42 -1.35 -13.27 -14.40
C GLY A 42 -2.70 -13.17 -15.12
N ILE A 43 -3.63 -14.06 -14.83
CA ILE A 43 -5.00 -14.02 -15.36
C ILE A 43 -5.71 -12.75 -14.89
N PHE A 44 -5.56 -12.37 -13.62
CA PHE A 44 -6.20 -11.19 -13.06
C PHE A 44 -5.66 -9.90 -13.69
N ALA A 45 -4.34 -9.78 -13.85
CA ALA A 45 -3.72 -8.64 -14.54
C ALA A 45 -4.13 -8.57 -16.01
N GLY A 46 -4.15 -9.69 -16.73
CA GLY A 46 -4.60 -9.77 -18.11
C GLY A 46 -6.07 -9.35 -18.25
N TYR A 47 -6.92 -9.77 -17.31
CA TYR A 47 -8.31 -9.36 -17.29
C TYR A 47 -8.48 -7.85 -17.05
N LEU A 48 -7.70 -7.27 -16.12
CA LEU A 48 -7.68 -5.82 -15.92
C LEU A 48 -7.27 -5.06 -17.19
N CYS A 49 -6.22 -5.51 -17.86
CA CYS A 49 -5.81 -4.90 -19.13
C CYS A 49 -6.93 -4.94 -20.19
N GLY A 50 -7.74 -6.01 -20.21
CA GLY A 50 -8.89 -6.13 -21.12
C GLY A 50 -10.05 -5.16 -20.81
N ILE A 51 -10.18 -4.68 -19.55
CA ILE A 51 -11.20 -3.70 -19.14
C ILE A 51 -10.69 -2.25 -19.32
N PHE A 52 -9.42 -2.06 -19.62
CA PHE A 52 -8.79 -0.74 -19.70
C PHE A 52 -9.57 0.24 -20.59
N THR A 53 -9.98 -0.20 -21.76
CA THR A 53 -10.75 0.60 -22.71
C THR A 53 -12.13 0.98 -22.17
N ASP A 54 -12.78 0.06 -21.44
CA ASP A 54 -14.11 0.29 -20.87
C ASP A 54 -14.08 1.34 -19.76
N ILE A 55 -13.02 1.38 -18.94
CA ILE A 55 -12.88 2.32 -17.82
C ILE A 55 -12.45 3.72 -18.30
N ILE A 56 -11.51 3.79 -19.24
CA ILE A 56 -10.96 5.08 -19.70
C ILE A 56 -11.90 5.74 -20.72
N LEU A 57 -12.43 4.99 -21.69
CA LEU A 57 -13.25 5.55 -22.77
C LEU A 57 -14.66 5.93 -22.30
N PHE A 58 -15.22 5.18 -21.35
CA PHE A 58 -16.60 5.40 -20.88
C PHE A 58 -16.68 6.16 -19.56
N SER A 59 -15.54 6.65 -19.00
CA SER A 59 -15.47 7.32 -17.68
C SER A 59 -16.34 6.62 -16.61
N GLY A 60 -16.50 5.32 -16.75
CA GLY A 60 -17.41 4.50 -15.96
C GLY A 60 -16.87 4.29 -14.55
N VAL A 61 -17.54 4.86 -13.57
CA VAL A 61 -17.40 4.42 -12.18
C VAL A 61 -18.27 3.19 -12.00
N SER A 62 -17.66 2.09 -11.64
CA SER A 62 -18.40 0.87 -11.30
C SER A 62 -18.36 0.62 -9.80
N GLU A 63 -19.51 0.52 -9.22
CA GLU A 63 -19.68 0.22 -7.79
C GLU A 63 -20.25 -1.18 -7.64
N PHE A 64 -19.72 -1.91 -6.68
CA PHE A 64 -20.19 -3.23 -6.30
C PHE A 64 -20.43 -3.26 -4.80
N ASN A 65 -21.70 -3.39 -4.44
CA ASN A 65 -22.13 -3.54 -3.05
C ASN A 65 -22.38 -5.01 -2.78
N TRP A 66 -21.58 -5.60 -1.90
CA TRP A 66 -21.76 -6.97 -1.54
C TRP A 66 -22.80 -7.12 -0.43
N LEU A 67 -23.57 -8.20 -0.53
CA LEU A 67 -24.75 -8.73 0.16
C LEU A 67 -24.90 -8.53 1.68
N PHE A 68 -23.99 -7.95 2.37
CA PHE A 68 -24.23 -7.48 3.72
C PHE A 68 -24.86 -6.08 3.64
N ASN A 69 -26.19 -6.04 3.47
CA ASN A 69 -27.00 -4.89 3.84
C ASN A 69 -26.63 -4.58 5.29
N GLY A 70 -25.93 -3.46 5.50
CA GLY A 70 -25.14 -3.21 6.66
C GLY A 70 -25.91 -3.41 7.97
N ILE A 71 -25.18 -3.84 8.97
CA ILE A 71 -25.64 -3.70 10.34
C ILE A 71 -25.69 -2.18 10.59
N ASN A 72 -26.91 -1.64 10.54
CA ASN A 72 -27.15 -0.25 10.89
C ASN A 72 -27.02 -0.12 12.41
N TRP A 73 -25.84 0.21 12.88
CA TRP A 73 -25.60 0.49 14.27
C TRP A 73 -25.61 2.03 14.45
N TYR A 74 -26.74 2.55 14.90
CA TYR A 74 -27.06 3.99 14.94
C TYR A 74 -26.95 4.65 13.56
N SER A 75 -25.94 5.39 13.24
CA SER A 75 -25.72 6.05 11.96
C SER A 75 -24.61 5.41 11.10
N LEU A 76 -24.00 4.32 11.59
CA LEU A 76 -22.95 3.59 10.90
C LEU A 76 -23.53 2.49 10.00
N GLU A 77 -23.55 2.71 8.71
CA GLU A 77 -23.80 1.65 7.73
C GLU A 77 -22.52 0.84 7.50
N VAL A 78 -22.41 -0.30 8.17
CA VAL A 78 -21.31 -1.24 7.97
C VAL A 78 -21.62 -2.11 6.77
N SER A 79 -21.34 -1.64 5.56
CA SER A 79 -21.48 -2.41 4.32
C SER A 79 -20.10 -2.66 3.70
N PHE A 80 -19.94 -3.80 3.04
CA PHE A 80 -18.73 -4.08 2.26
C PHE A 80 -18.98 -3.66 0.81
N SER A 81 -18.39 -2.55 0.39
CA SER A 81 -18.56 -2.03 -0.95
C SER A 81 -17.21 -1.74 -1.61
N LEU A 82 -17.13 -2.08 -2.88
CA LEU A 82 -15.94 -1.90 -3.71
C LEU A 82 -16.27 -1.01 -4.90
N ARG A 83 -15.29 -0.18 -5.29
CA ARG A 83 -15.40 0.75 -6.40
C ARG A 83 -14.19 0.65 -7.31
N LEU A 84 -14.45 0.56 -8.60
CA LEU A 84 -13.43 0.62 -9.62
C LEU A 84 -13.59 1.91 -10.43
N ASP A 85 -12.63 2.83 -10.29
CA ASP A 85 -12.50 4.06 -11.07
C ASP A 85 -11.08 4.16 -11.66
N SER A 86 -10.78 5.17 -12.43
CA SER A 86 -9.49 5.31 -13.11
C SER A 86 -8.30 5.30 -12.15
N LEU A 87 -8.42 5.93 -10.97
CA LEU A 87 -7.38 5.95 -9.95
C LEU A 87 -7.19 4.57 -9.32
N SER A 88 -8.27 3.90 -8.89
CA SER A 88 -8.20 2.56 -8.31
C SER A 88 -7.73 1.52 -9.32
N TYR A 89 -8.09 1.68 -10.59
CA TYR A 89 -7.62 0.84 -11.68
C TYR A 89 -6.09 0.88 -11.82
N LEU A 90 -5.51 2.08 -11.92
CA LEU A 90 -4.05 2.24 -12.08
C LEU A 90 -3.29 1.67 -10.88
N PHE A 91 -3.79 1.90 -9.66
CA PHE A 91 -3.15 1.34 -8.47
C PHE A 91 -3.27 -0.18 -8.37
N THR A 92 -4.43 -0.76 -8.68
CA THR A 92 -4.58 -2.23 -8.68
C THR A 92 -3.68 -2.88 -9.73
N LEU A 93 -3.57 -2.28 -10.90
CA LEU A 93 -2.69 -2.75 -11.95
C LEU A 93 -1.22 -2.71 -11.50
N LEU A 94 -0.78 -1.62 -10.86
CA LEU A 94 0.57 -1.52 -10.30
C LEU A 94 0.85 -2.62 -9.27
N VAL A 95 -0.07 -2.84 -8.33
CA VAL A 95 0.07 -3.89 -7.30
C VAL A 95 0.19 -5.27 -7.93
N LEU A 96 -0.62 -5.57 -8.96
CA LEU A 96 -0.58 -6.86 -9.65
C LEU A 96 0.71 -7.07 -10.44
N ILE A 97 1.20 -6.06 -11.15
CA ILE A 97 2.47 -6.16 -11.90
C ILE A 97 3.63 -6.45 -10.94
N ILE A 98 3.75 -5.66 -9.87
CA ILE A 98 4.83 -5.84 -8.89
C ILE A 98 4.66 -7.17 -8.14
N GLY A 99 3.43 -7.55 -7.85
CA GLY A 99 3.13 -8.83 -7.21
C GLY A 99 3.50 -10.04 -8.07
N LEU A 100 3.25 -9.99 -9.37
CA LEU A 100 3.72 -11.01 -10.29
C LEU A 100 5.25 -11.10 -10.27
N ALA A 101 5.93 -9.96 -10.42
CA ALA A 101 7.39 -9.90 -10.42
C ALA A 101 7.98 -10.44 -9.11
N THR A 102 7.38 -10.07 -7.94
CA THR A 102 7.84 -10.57 -6.64
C THR A 102 7.65 -12.07 -6.49
N ASN A 103 6.51 -12.63 -6.89
CA ASN A 103 6.28 -14.07 -6.82
C ASN A 103 7.29 -14.84 -7.68
N PHE A 104 7.60 -14.39 -8.90
CA PHE A 104 8.65 -14.99 -9.73
C PHE A 104 10.03 -14.89 -9.10
N TYR A 105 10.36 -13.74 -8.52
CA TYR A 105 11.65 -13.52 -7.87
C TYR A 105 11.85 -14.42 -6.65
N VAL A 106 10.81 -14.60 -5.84
CA VAL A 106 10.84 -15.39 -4.60
C VAL A 106 11.14 -16.86 -4.87
N LEU A 107 10.64 -17.44 -5.97
CA LEU A 107 10.92 -18.84 -6.36
C LEU A 107 12.41 -19.18 -6.35
N ASN A 108 13.26 -18.23 -6.74
CA ASN A 108 14.69 -18.42 -6.77
C ASN A 108 15.38 -17.86 -5.53
N TYR A 109 14.88 -16.76 -4.96
CA TYR A 109 15.52 -16.07 -3.85
C TYR A 109 15.45 -16.83 -2.53
N LEU A 110 14.30 -17.43 -2.20
CA LEU A 110 14.12 -18.19 -0.94
C LEU A 110 14.31 -19.69 -1.11
N LYS A 111 14.80 -20.16 -2.23
CA LYS A 111 15.06 -21.57 -2.44
C LYS A 111 15.99 -22.10 -1.35
N TYR A 112 15.54 -23.12 -0.63
CA TYR A 112 16.20 -23.76 0.53
C TYR A 112 15.98 -23.08 1.89
N GLU A 113 15.14 -22.04 2.00
CA GLU A 113 14.77 -21.49 3.29
C GLU A 113 13.65 -22.31 3.96
N ALA A 114 13.69 -22.40 5.28
CA ALA A 114 12.61 -23.01 6.02
C ALA A 114 11.33 -22.12 5.92
N ASN A 115 10.16 -22.74 5.73
CA ASN A 115 8.87 -22.06 5.67
C ASN A 115 8.67 -21.15 4.44
N GLU A 116 9.24 -21.50 3.29
CA GLU A 116 9.03 -20.78 2.02
C GLU A 116 7.53 -20.65 1.66
N ASP A 117 6.74 -21.67 1.99
CA ASP A 117 5.29 -21.72 1.78
C ASP A 117 4.54 -20.65 2.58
N ILE A 118 4.94 -20.39 3.84
CA ILE A 118 4.37 -19.32 4.67
C ILE A 118 4.67 -17.96 4.04
N PHE A 119 5.89 -17.78 3.56
CA PHE A 119 6.29 -16.53 2.95
C PHE A 119 5.47 -16.22 1.69
N ALA A 120 5.23 -17.23 0.84
CA ALA A 120 4.37 -17.09 -0.33
C ALA A 120 2.95 -16.66 0.04
N LEU A 121 2.37 -17.27 1.06
CA LEU A 121 1.04 -16.92 1.54
C LEU A 121 1.00 -15.49 2.09
N LEU A 122 2.00 -15.09 2.90
CA LEU A 122 2.07 -13.75 3.49
C LEU A 122 2.20 -12.65 2.43
N ILE A 123 3.02 -12.86 1.37
CA ILE A 123 3.11 -11.92 0.25
C ILE A 123 1.75 -11.74 -0.42
N ASN A 124 1.06 -12.84 -0.72
CA ASN A 124 -0.21 -12.78 -1.42
C ASN A 124 -1.34 -12.21 -0.53
N TRP A 125 -1.33 -12.47 0.78
CA TRP A 125 -2.20 -11.79 1.74
C TRP A 125 -1.96 -10.27 1.78
N PHE A 126 -0.70 -9.87 1.76
CA PHE A 126 -0.31 -8.47 1.73
C PHE A 126 -0.80 -7.76 0.46
N MET A 127 -0.67 -8.41 -0.70
CA MET A 127 -1.18 -7.88 -1.97
C MET A 127 -2.70 -7.79 -1.98
N PHE A 128 -3.39 -8.83 -1.50
CA PHE A 128 -4.84 -8.83 -1.38
C PHE A 128 -5.36 -7.70 -0.50
N SER A 129 -4.71 -7.47 0.65
CA SER A 129 -5.07 -6.37 1.55
C SER A 129 -4.91 -5.00 0.89
N MET A 130 -3.86 -4.80 0.06
CA MET A 130 -3.69 -3.58 -0.71
C MET A 130 -4.79 -3.39 -1.76
N ILE A 131 -5.18 -4.45 -2.45
CA ILE A 131 -6.27 -4.41 -3.44
C ILE A 131 -7.59 -4.01 -2.76
N ILE A 132 -7.91 -4.57 -1.58
CA ILE A 132 -9.10 -4.17 -0.81
C ILE A 132 -9.06 -2.69 -0.44
N LEU A 133 -7.91 -2.19 0.02
CA LEU A 133 -7.76 -0.78 0.36
C LEU A 133 -8.02 0.12 -0.85
N VAL A 134 -7.43 -0.20 -1.98
CA VAL A 134 -7.51 0.60 -3.21
C VAL A 134 -8.93 0.58 -3.81
N LEU A 135 -9.61 -0.56 -3.74
CA LEU A 135 -10.98 -0.71 -4.25
C LEU A 135 -12.05 -0.27 -3.24
N GLY A 136 -11.68 -0.03 -1.98
CA GLY A 136 -12.65 0.34 -0.94
C GLY A 136 -13.47 1.57 -1.32
N ASN A 137 -14.81 1.40 -1.38
CA ASN A 137 -15.75 2.50 -1.64
C ASN A 137 -16.20 3.18 -0.36
N ASN A 138 -16.41 2.39 0.70
CA ASN A 138 -16.81 2.88 2.01
C ASN A 138 -15.59 3.07 2.91
N LEU A 139 -15.73 3.99 3.86
CA LEU A 139 -14.72 4.24 4.89
C LEU A 139 -14.37 2.97 5.69
N PHE A 140 -15.36 2.11 5.93
CA PHE A 140 -15.16 0.83 6.62
C PHE A 140 -14.30 -0.16 5.82
N THR A 141 -14.59 -0.36 4.53
CA THR A 141 -13.78 -1.25 3.67
C THR A 141 -12.37 -0.71 3.48
N LEU A 142 -12.22 0.61 3.37
CA LEU A 142 -10.93 1.27 3.32
C LEU A 142 -10.13 1.02 4.62
N PHE A 143 -10.77 1.15 5.79
CA PHE A 143 -10.13 0.90 7.08
C PHE A 143 -9.72 -0.57 7.23
N LEU A 144 -10.56 -1.52 6.82
CA LEU A 144 -10.22 -2.95 6.82
C LEU A 144 -8.98 -3.23 5.97
N GLY A 145 -8.90 -2.66 4.76
CA GLY A 145 -7.72 -2.76 3.92
C GLY A 145 -6.48 -2.16 4.58
N TRP A 146 -6.63 -0.99 5.20
CA TRP A 146 -5.56 -0.27 5.88
C TRP A 146 -4.95 -1.04 7.05
N GLU A 147 -5.79 -1.60 7.92
CA GLU A 147 -5.40 -2.45 9.05
C GLU A 147 -4.73 -3.75 8.58
N SER A 148 -5.33 -4.40 7.58
CA SER A 148 -4.82 -5.68 7.08
C SER A 148 -3.43 -5.57 6.44
N ILE A 149 -3.11 -4.43 5.79
CA ILE A 149 -1.76 -4.13 5.30
C ILE A 149 -0.78 -3.98 6.47
N GLY A 150 -1.20 -3.30 7.55
CA GLY A 150 -0.38 -3.15 8.76
C GLY A 150 -0.02 -4.49 9.39
N LEU A 151 -1.00 -5.37 9.53
CA LEU A 151 -0.81 -6.72 10.09
C LEU A 151 0.05 -7.61 9.19
N SER A 152 -0.23 -7.65 7.89
CA SER A 152 0.55 -8.49 6.96
C SER A 152 2.00 -8.01 6.84
N SER A 153 2.26 -6.70 6.89
CA SER A 153 3.62 -6.14 6.93
C SER A 153 4.38 -6.56 8.20
N PHE A 154 3.71 -6.58 9.37
CA PHE A 154 4.29 -7.07 10.62
C PHE A 154 4.80 -8.51 10.47
N PHE A 155 3.98 -9.42 9.94
CA PHE A 155 4.39 -10.81 9.72
C PHE A 155 5.51 -10.94 8.68
N LEU A 156 5.50 -10.14 7.61
CA LEU A 156 6.54 -10.16 6.59
C LEU A 156 7.90 -9.67 7.14
N ILE A 157 7.91 -8.63 7.98
CA ILE A 157 9.14 -8.14 8.61
C ILE A 157 9.66 -9.17 9.62
N ASN A 158 8.76 -9.79 10.37
CA ASN A 158 9.09 -10.80 11.38
C ASN A 158 9.30 -12.21 10.82
N PHE A 159 9.49 -12.39 9.52
CA PHE A 159 9.63 -13.69 8.89
C PHE A 159 10.75 -14.53 9.53
N TRP A 160 11.92 -13.94 9.77
CA TRP A 160 13.02 -14.56 10.50
C TRP A 160 12.94 -14.30 12.03
N SER A 161 11.84 -14.73 12.65
CA SER A 161 11.51 -14.49 14.06
C SER A 161 12.57 -14.94 15.07
N THR A 162 13.52 -15.79 14.66
CA THR A 162 14.65 -16.21 15.50
C THR A 162 15.68 -15.09 15.73
N ARG A 163 15.72 -14.08 14.88
CA ARG A 163 16.65 -12.96 15.00
C ARG A 163 16.05 -11.85 15.87
N ARG A 164 16.75 -11.43 16.92
CA ARG A 164 16.28 -10.32 17.80
C ARG A 164 16.07 -9.00 17.04
N GLY A 165 16.86 -8.74 16.00
CA GLY A 165 16.75 -7.57 15.16
C GLY A 165 15.40 -7.49 14.45
N THR A 166 14.97 -8.57 13.80
CA THR A 166 13.70 -8.65 13.08
C THR A 166 12.49 -8.50 13.99
N VAL A 167 12.52 -9.08 15.18
CA VAL A 167 11.45 -8.93 16.18
C VAL A 167 11.33 -7.47 16.61
N LYS A 168 12.46 -6.81 16.96
CA LYS A 168 12.45 -5.40 17.38
C LYS A 168 11.96 -4.47 16.25
N SER A 169 12.41 -4.68 15.03
CA SER A 169 12.02 -3.88 13.88
C SER A 169 10.56 -4.08 13.48
N SER A 170 10.04 -5.31 13.57
CA SER A 170 8.64 -5.59 13.29
C SER A 170 7.69 -4.94 14.29
N PHE A 171 8.00 -5.00 15.59
CA PHE A 171 7.23 -4.30 16.62
C PHE A 171 7.29 -2.78 16.46
N LYS A 172 8.44 -2.23 16.08
CA LYS A 172 8.58 -0.80 15.81
C LYS A 172 7.68 -0.39 14.63
N ALA A 173 7.73 -1.13 13.52
CA ALA A 173 6.87 -0.87 12.36
C ALA A 173 5.38 -1.00 12.72
N PHE A 174 5.01 -2.02 13.49
CA PHE A 174 3.65 -2.20 13.96
C PHE A 174 3.16 -1.03 14.81
N PHE A 175 3.97 -0.55 15.74
CA PHE A 175 3.63 0.58 16.61
C PHE A 175 3.36 1.86 15.81
N PHE A 176 4.24 2.21 14.85
CA PHE A 176 4.03 3.38 13.98
C PHE A 176 2.79 3.24 13.10
N ASN A 177 2.54 2.03 12.58
CA ASN A 177 1.31 1.75 11.83
C ASN A 177 0.07 1.92 12.71
N LYS A 178 0.09 1.46 13.98
CA LYS A 178 -1.04 1.64 14.90
C LYS A 178 -1.31 3.10 15.27
N ILE A 179 -0.29 3.94 15.37
CA ILE A 179 -0.49 5.39 15.50
C ILE A 179 -1.25 5.94 14.29
N SER A 180 -0.83 5.54 13.10
CA SER A 180 -1.55 5.90 11.86
C SER A 180 -3.01 5.44 11.87
N ASP A 181 -3.26 4.21 12.32
CA ASP A 181 -4.60 3.62 12.36
C ASP A 181 -5.54 4.38 13.32
N VAL A 182 -5.03 4.84 14.47
CA VAL A 182 -5.79 5.68 15.42
C VAL A 182 -6.22 6.98 14.77
N PHE A 183 -5.34 7.68 14.04
CA PHE A 183 -5.69 8.91 13.35
C PHE A 183 -6.70 8.67 12.22
N LEU A 184 -6.58 7.56 11.49
CA LEU A 184 -7.57 7.20 10.48
C LEU A 184 -8.93 6.91 11.13
N PHE A 185 -8.96 6.21 12.24
CA PHE A 185 -10.20 5.92 12.97
C PHE A 185 -10.89 7.20 13.49
N LEU A 186 -10.12 8.14 14.03
CA LEU A 186 -10.64 9.46 14.40
C LEU A 186 -11.22 10.21 13.20
N PHE A 187 -10.52 10.19 12.08
CA PHE A 187 -11.03 10.74 10.83
C PHE A 187 -12.38 10.14 10.43
N LEU A 188 -12.52 8.80 10.51
CA LEU A 188 -13.77 8.10 10.19
C LEU A 188 -14.92 8.53 11.09
N ILE A 189 -14.69 8.66 12.40
CA ILE A 189 -15.70 9.10 13.37
C ILE A 189 -16.18 10.51 13.03
N ILE A 190 -15.26 11.43 12.78
CA ILE A 190 -15.59 12.84 12.50
C ILE A 190 -16.39 12.94 11.20
N VAL A 191 -15.96 12.24 10.15
CA VAL A 191 -16.66 12.23 8.86
C VAL A 191 -18.07 11.67 9.01
N ASN A 192 -18.25 10.56 9.72
CA ASN A 192 -19.56 9.99 9.99
C ASN A 192 -20.45 10.95 10.79
N TYR A 193 -19.91 11.62 11.79
CA TYR A 193 -20.67 12.61 12.56
C TYR A 193 -21.16 13.78 11.69
N ILE A 194 -20.28 14.31 10.82
CA ILE A 194 -20.62 15.39 9.89
C ILE A 194 -21.69 14.94 8.89
N THR A 195 -21.58 13.72 8.33
CA THR A 195 -22.56 13.19 7.36
C THR A 195 -23.91 12.92 8.00
N TYR A 196 -23.93 12.43 9.24
CA TYR A 196 -25.16 12.24 10.01
C TYR A 196 -25.89 13.55 10.25
N LEU A 197 -25.20 14.60 10.68
CA LEU A 197 -25.80 15.92 10.90
C LEU A 197 -26.45 16.52 9.64
N ASN A 198 -25.95 16.18 8.46
CA ASN A 198 -26.45 16.71 7.17
C ASN A 198 -27.38 15.74 6.44
N ASN A 199 -27.81 14.63 7.05
CA ASN A 199 -28.63 13.58 6.43
C ASN A 199 -28.07 13.11 5.07
N LEU A 200 -26.74 13.03 4.94
CA LEU A 200 -26.06 12.65 3.70
C LEU A 200 -25.60 11.20 3.79
N ASN A 201 -25.85 10.43 2.74
CA ASN A 201 -25.27 9.09 2.63
C ASN A 201 -23.74 9.18 2.48
N VAL A 202 -23.01 8.47 3.33
CA VAL A 202 -21.54 8.51 3.58
C VAL A 202 -20.67 8.34 2.33
N ILE A 203 -21.22 7.98 1.19
CA ILE A 203 -20.49 7.29 0.12
C ILE A 203 -19.87 8.23 -0.92
N ASN A 204 -20.25 9.48 -0.99
CA ASN A 204 -19.73 10.36 -2.04
C ASN A 204 -18.69 11.36 -1.51
N ILE A 205 -17.43 10.98 -1.65
CA ILE A 205 -16.26 11.85 -1.37
C ILE A 205 -16.35 13.21 -2.10
N LYS A 206 -17.13 13.30 -3.18
CA LYS A 206 -17.42 14.54 -3.89
C LYS A 206 -18.26 15.55 -3.09
N PHE A 207 -18.98 15.12 -2.06
CA PHE A 207 -19.78 16.01 -1.21
C PHE A 207 -18.99 16.80 -0.18
N PHE A 208 -17.70 16.54 0.00
CA PHE A 208 -16.87 17.34 0.91
C PHE A 208 -16.81 18.83 0.57
N SER A 209 -17.08 19.21 -0.67
CA SER A 209 -17.18 20.62 -1.08
C SER A 209 -18.40 21.36 -0.53
N LEU A 210 -19.40 20.65 -0.01
CA LEU A 210 -20.62 21.25 0.57
C LEU A 210 -20.49 21.58 2.07
N PHE A 211 -19.38 21.19 2.72
CA PHE A 211 -19.18 21.32 4.16
C PHE A 211 -18.58 22.65 4.63
N VAL A 212 -18.70 23.70 3.85
CA VAL A 212 -18.16 25.04 4.16
C VAL A 212 -18.66 25.58 5.53
N ASN A 213 -19.80 25.10 6.02
CA ASN A 213 -20.41 25.61 7.27
C ASN A 213 -19.81 24.98 8.56
N PHE A 214 -18.94 23.97 8.48
CA PHE A 214 -18.32 23.28 9.63
C PHE A 214 -16.80 23.41 9.63
N SER A 215 -16.28 24.62 9.47
CA SER A 215 -14.86 24.90 9.25
C SER A 215 -13.90 24.25 10.27
N THR A 216 -14.26 24.27 11.56
CA THR A 216 -13.38 23.71 12.62
C THR A 216 -13.34 22.18 12.61
N MET A 217 -14.47 21.50 12.51
CA MET A 217 -14.54 20.04 12.43
C MET A 217 -13.92 19.52 11.14
N TYR A 218 -14.11 20.25 10.06
CA TYR A 218 -13.53 19.93 8.77
C TYR A 218 -12.00 20.00 8.79
N ASN A 219 -11.43 21.08 9.35
CA ASN A 219 -9.98 21.22 9.52
C ASN A 219 -9.41 20.14 10.44
N PHE A 220 -10.13 19.75 11.50
CA PHE A 220 -9.69 18.70 12.38
C PHE A 220 -9.72 17.32 11.71
N ALA A 221 -10.75 17.00 10.92
CA ALA A 221 -10.81 15.79 10.10
C ALA A 221 -9.64 15.74 9.12
N ALA A 222 -9.38 16.84 8.45
CA ALA A 222 -8.29 16.98 7.51
C ALA A 222 -6.92 16.79 8.18
N LEU A 223 -6.72 17.32 9.39
CA LEU A 223 -5.52 17.12 10.18
C LEU A 223 -5.34 15.65 10.57
N CYS A 224 -6.40 14.97 11.00
CA CYS A 224 -6.34 13.54 11.31
C CYS A 224 -5.95 12.71 10.06
N LEU A 225 -6.54 13.00 8.90
CA LEU A 225 -6.19 12.37 7.64
C LEU A 225 -4.71 12.59 7.31
N PHE A 226 -4.22 13.81 7.45
CA PHE A 226 -2.83 14.16 7.17
C PHE A 226 -1.86 13.43 8.09
N LEU A 227 -2.10 13.41 9.39
CA LEU A 227 -1.26 12.67 10.35
C LEU A 227 -1.25 11.18 10.06
N CYS A 228 -2.41 10.59 9.75
CA CYS A 228 -2.51 9.21 9.34
C CYS A 228 -1.58 8.92 8.13
N THR A 229 -1.67 9.73 7.09
CA THR A 229 -0.87 9.54 5.87
C THR A 229 0.61 9.80 6.09
N LEU A 230 0.97 10.75 6.97
CA LEU A 230 2.34 11.06 7.35
C LEU A 230 3.06 9.86 7.98
N PHE A 231 2.42 9.17 8.92
CA PHE A 231 3.00 8.00 9.58
C PHE A 231 3.12 6.81 8.64
N LYS A 232 2.10 6.53 7.83
CA LYS A 232 2.09 5.39 6.91
C LYS A 232 3.09 5.56 5.76
N SER A 233 3.18 6.77 5.19
CA SER A 233 4.13 7.08 4.09
C SER A 233 5.52 7.47 4.56
N ALA A 234 5.82 7.27 5.84
CA ALA A 234 7.13 7.51 6.44
C ALA A 234 7.71 8.92 6.16
N GLN A 235 6.86 9.96 6.32
CA GLN A 235 7.34 11.35 6.25
C GLN A 235 8.11 11.73 7.51
N LEU A 236 8.73 12.90 7.51
CA LEU A 236 9.47 13.41 8.66
C LEU A 236 8.64 13.25 9.94
N PHE A 237 9.26 12.87 11.05
CA PHE A 237 8.67 12.40 12.32
C PHE A 237 8.09 10.98 12.30
N GLY A 238 7.50 10.52 11.19
CA GLY A 238 6.95 9.17 11.04
C GLY A 238 7.88 8.17 10.34
N HIS A 239 9.10 8.54 9.95
CA HIS A 239 9.97 7.74 9.08
C HIS A 239 10.77 6.63 9.78
N LEU A 240 10.89 6.66 11.10
CA LEU A 240 11.84 5.82 11.86
C LEU A 240 11.63 4.30 11.73
N TRP A 241 10.45 3.85 11.34
CA TRP A 241 10.15 2.43 11.15
C TRP A 241 10.66 1.89 9.82
N LEU A 242 10.76 2.75 8.80
CA LEU A 242 11.01 2.34 7.42
C LEU A 242 12.44 1.82 7.20
N PRO A 243 13.53 2.46 7.67
CA PRO A 243 14.87 1.91 7.58
C PRO A 243 15.06 0.62 8.37
N ASP A 244 14.37 0.47 9.52
CA ASP A 244 14.46 -0.71 10.35
C ASP A 244 13.68 -1.90 9.73
N SER A 245 12.65 -1.65 8.94
CA SER A 245 11.91 -2.69 8.21
C SER A 245 12.77 -3.43 7.17
N MET A 246 13.99 -2.96 6.88
CA MET A 246 14.94 -3.60 5.97
C MET A 246 15.52 -4.92 6.51
N GLU A 247 15.24 -5.29 7.76
CA GLU A 247 15.52 -6.63 8.29
C GLU A 247 14.69 -7.74 7.61
N ALA A 248 13.60 -7.36 6.92
CA ALA A 248 12.79 -8.27 6.12
C ALA A 248 13.56 -8.88 4.94
N PRO A 249 13.14 -10.06 4.42
CA PRO A 249 13.65 -10.58 3.14
C PRO A 249 13.46 -9.58 2.00
N VAL A 250 14.40 -9.53 1.05
CA VAL A 250 14.38 -8.55 -0.05
C VAL A 250 13.07 -8.53 -0.84
N PRO A 251 12.42 -9.64 -1.18
CA PRO A 251 11.13 -9.60 -1.88
C PRO A 251 10.02 -8.91 -1.07
N ALA A 252 10.02 -9.10 0.26
CA ALA A 252 9.07 -8.40 1.13
C ALA A 252 9.35 -6.90 1.17
N SER A 253 10.63 -6.50 1.32
CA SER A 253 11.00 -5.09 1.28
C SER A 253 10.70 -4.45 -0.08
N ALA A 254 10.89 -5.17 -1.20
CA ALA A 254 10.51 -4.69 -2.52
C ALA A 254 9.01 -4.34 -2.59
N LEU A 255 8.12 -5.21 -2.11
CA LEU A 255 6.68 -4.94 -2.07
C LEU A 255 6.32 -3.79 -1.13
N ILE A 256 6.79 -3.82 0.12
CA ILE A 256 6.46 -2.82 1.16
C ILE A 256 6.80 -1.40 0.68
N HIS A 257 7.97 -1.23 0.03
CA HIS A 257 8.53 0.09 -0.30
C HIS A 257 8.23 0.57 -1.72
N SER A 258 7.69 -0.29 -2.61
CA SER A 258 7.36 0.11 -3.98
C SER A 258 5.91 0.57 -4.15
N ALA A 259 4.96 -0.36 -4.01
CA ALA A 259 3.58 -0.14 -4.45
C ALA A 259 2.53 -0.29 -3.35
N THR A 260 2.92 -0.57 -2.11
CA THR A 260 1.92 -0.98 -1.12
C THR A 260 1.87 -0.09 0.11
N LEU A 261 2.61 -0.38 1.18
CA LEU A 261 2.41 0.25 2.48
C LEU A 261 2.70 1.76 2.44
N VAL A 262 3.82 2.15 1.82
CA VAL A 262 4.23 3.56 1.74
C VAL A 262 3.35 4.34 0.78
N SER A 263 2.98 3.73 -0.35
CA SER A 263 2.09 4.33 -1.35
C SER A 263 0.64 4.45 -0.89
N ALA A 264 0.21 3.62 0.09
CA ALA A 264 -1.15 3.68 0.65
C ALA A 264 -1.47 5.06 1.26
N GLY A 265 -0.50 5.70 1.95
CA GLY A 265 -0.69 7.05 2.48
C GLY A 265 -0.89 8.09 1.39
N ILE A 266 -0.11 8.02 0.32
CA ILE A 266 -0.23 8.93 -0.82
C ILE A 266 -1.52 8.68 -1.58
N TYR A 267 -1.91 7.41 -1.76
CA TYR A 267 -3.20 7.04 -2.35
C TYR A 267 -4.37 7.66 -1.57
N LEU A 268 -4.31 7.62 -0.24
CA LEU A 268 -5.34 8.19 0.60
C LEU A 268 -5.45 9.72 0.40
N LEU A 269 -4.33 10.46 0.33
CA LEU A 269 -4.33 11.89 0.02
C LEU A 269 -4.92 12.17 -1.37
N LEU A 270 -4.57 11.37 -2.37
CA LEU A 270 -5.13 11.49 -3.72
C LEU A 270 -6.63 11.17 -3.76
N ARG A 271 -7.10 10.25 -2.92
CA ARG A 271 -8.51 9.89 -2.84
C ARG A 271 -9.35 10.99 -2.20
N PHE A 272 -8.78 11.68 -1.20
CA PHE A 272 -9.42 12.76 -0.45
C PHE A 272 -8.93 14.15 -0.89
N THR A 273 -8.61 14.32 -2.17
CA THR A 273 -8.15 15.60 -2.74
C THR A 273 -9.05 16.79 -2.41
N PRO A 274 -10.40 16.70 -2.42
CA PRO A 274 -11.26 17.85 -2.08
C PRO A 274 -11.05 18.35 -0.64
N LEU A 275 -10.71 17.43 0.28
CA LEU A 275 -10.40 17.79 1.66
C LEU A 275 -9.04 18.50 1.75
N VAL A 276 -8.05 18.03 1.01
CA VAL A 276 -6.70 18.62 0.99
C VAL A 276 -6.71 20.03 0.40
N THR A 277 -7.45 20.25 -0.67
CA THR A 277 -7.50 21.56 -1.37
C THR A 277 -8.20 22.66 -0.59
N LEU A 278 -9.17 22.30 0.26
CA LEU A 278 -9.99 23.25 1.01
C LEU A 278 -9.42 23.58 2.40
N THR A 279 -8.29 22.97 2.77
CA THR A 279 -7.69 23.13 4.11
C THR A 279 -6.22 23.54 4.02
N ASP A 280 -5.67 24.06 5.14
CA ASP A 280 -4.26 24.45 5.27
C ASP A 280 -3.29 23.25 5.21
N ILE A 281 -3.81 22.03 5.11
CA ILE A 281 -2.99 20.81 4.92
C ILE A 281 -2.18 20.86 3.65
N GLN A 282 -2.66 21.57 2.64
CA GLN A 282 -1.94 21.78 1.39
C GLN A 282 -0.54 22.35 1.65
N THR A 283 -0.45 23.43 2.41
CA THR A 283 0.83 24.07 2.77
C THR A 283 1.67 23.17 3.66
N ALA A 284 1.06 22.46 4.62
CA ALA A 284 1.75 21.52 5.47
C ALA A 284 2.33 20.34 4.67
N ALA A 285 1.62 19.85 3.66
CA ALA A 285 2.09 18.77 2.77
C ALA A 285 3.30 19.22 1.95
N ILE A 286 3.32 20.46 1.45
CA ILE A 286 4.48 21.01 0.73
C ILE A 286 5.69 21.15 1.66
N LEU A 287 5.50 21.72 2.86
CA LEU A 287 6.59 21.96 3.80
C LEU A 287 7.19 20.63 4.32
N ILE A 288 6.35 19.73 4.85
CA ILE A 288 6.83 18.46 5.37
C ILE A 288 7.38 17.59 4.24
N GLY A 289 6.73 17.59 3.07
CA GLY A 289 7.20 16.84 1.90
C GLY A 289 8.56 17.30 1.41
N SER A 290 8.82 18.61 1.31
CA SER A 290 10.13 19.14 0.90
C SER A 290 11.23 18.85 1.91
N LEU A 291 10.94 18.98 3.21
CA LEU A 291 11.88 18.62 4.27
C LEU A 291 12.21 17.13 4.27
N THR A 292 11.20 16.26 4.07
CA THR A 292 11.44 14.81 3.99
C THR A 292 12.23 14.43 2.75
N ALA A 293 11.98 15.08 1.62
CA ALA A 293 12.72 14.83 0.39
C ALA A 293 14.20 15.19 0.56
N ALA A 294 14.50 16.35 1.15
CA ALA A 294 15.87 16.78 1.43
C ALA A 294 16.56 15.86 2.45
N TYR A 295 15.91 15.59 3.57
CA TYR A 295 16.44 14.69 4.61
C TYR A 295 16.74 13.29 4.05
N GLY A 296 15.76 12.67 3.39
CA GLY A 296 15.93 11.33 2.83
C GLY A 296 17.04 11.27 1.78
N GLY A 297 17.16 12.29 0.93
CA GLY A 297 18.22 12.39 -0.09
C GLY A 297 19.61 12.47 0.52
N VAL A 298 19.82 13.36 1.49
CA VAL A 298 21.13 13.51 2.17
C VAL A 298 21.53 12.25 2.94
N VAL A 299 20.60 11.68 3.72
CA VAL A 299 20.88 10.47 4.50
C VAL A 299 21.13 9.27 3.61
N SER A 300 20.41 9.14 2.49
CA SER A 300 20.63 8.03 1.55
C SER A 300 22.05 8.00 0.98
N ALA A 301 22.62 9.17 0.69
CA ALA A 301 23.98 9.28 0.16
C ALA A 301 25.08 8.86 1.16
N SER A 302 24.78 8.89 2.47
CA SER A 302 25.74 8.52 3.53
C SER A 302 25.63 7.05 3.97
N GLN A 303 24.62 6.28 3.48
CA GLN A 303 24.43 4.90 3.91
C GLN A 303 25.39 3.94 3.21
N THR A 304 25.98 3.04 3.98
CA THR A 304 26.82 1.95 3.47
C THR A 304 26.02 0.68 3.21
N ASP A 305 24.89 0.48 3.92
CA ASP A 305 24.00 -0.65 3.73
C ASP A 305 23.11 -0.43 2.51
N MET A 306 23.18 -1.32 1.50
CA MET A 306 22.44 -1.20 0.24
C MET A 306 20.93 -1.14 0.45
N LYS A 307 20.37 -1.95 1.34
CA LYS A 307 18.93 -1.90 1.65
C LYS A 307 18.53 -0.59 2.33
N LYS A 308 19.32 -0.10 3.30
CA LYS A 308 19.03 1.16 3.98
C LYS A 308 19.16 2.36 3.03
N LEU A 309 20.12 2.33 2.11
CA LEU A 309 20.24 3.34 1.05
C LEU A 309 18.94 3.42 0.22
N LEU A 310 18.42 2.26 -0.21
CA LEU A 310 17.15 2.19 -0.94
C LEU A 310 15.95 2.64 -0.08
N ALA A 311 15.97 2.38 1.23
CA ALA A 311 14.94 2.84 2.14
C ALA A 311 14.91 4.37 2.27
N TYR A 312 16.04 4.99 2.53
CA TYR A 312 16.11 6.46 2.63
C TYR A 312 15.78 7.14 1.30
N SER A 313 16.18 6.54 0.18
CA SER A 313 15.76 7.05 -1.12
C SER A 313 14.25 6.88 -1.36
N THR A 314 13.56 5.87 -0.79
CA THR A 314 12.09 5.83 -0.84
C THR A 314 11.45 6.93 0.00
N ILE A 315 12.01 7.26 1.17
CA ILE A 315 11.56 8.39 1.99
C ILE A 315 11.63 9.69 1.18
N SER A 316 12.74 9.93 0.47
CA SER A 316 12.89 11.15 -0.35
C SER A 316 11.87 11.21 -1.48
N HIS A 317 11.64 10.10 -2.19
CA HIS A 317 10.64 10.06 -3.27
C HIS A 317 9.21 10.23 -2.75
N CYS A 318 8.87 9.67 -1.58
CA CYS A 318 7.59 9.92 -0.95
C CYS A 318 7.42 11.37 -0.51
N GLY A 319 8.51 12.04 -0.10
CA GLY A 319 8.51 13.48 0.14
C GLY A 319 8.16 14.29 -1.12
N PHE A 320 8.75 13.96 -2.28
CA PHE A 320 8.36 14.58 -3.55
C PHE A 320 6.89 14.34 -3.91
N LEU A 321 6.36 13.15 -3.66
CA LEU A 321 4.94 12.87 -3.89
C LEU A 321 4.02 13.71 -2.99
N PHE A 322 4.40 13.95 -1.73
CA PHE A 322 3.66 14.87 -0.86
C PHE A 322 3.67 16.31 -1.40
N VAL A 323 4.81 16.78 -1.91
CA VAL A 323 4.91 18.09 -2.55
C VAL A 323 4.00 18.17 -3.77
N THR A 324 3.99 17.15 -4.65
CA THR A 324 3.14 17.17 -5.85
C THR A 324 1.65 17.13 -5.53
N VAL A 325 1.24 16.44 -4.46
CA VAL A 325 -0.14 16.48 -3.97
C VAL A 325 -0.46 17.88 -3.39
N GLY A 326 0.44 18.43 -2.58
CA GLY A 326 0.29 19.76 -1.99
C GLY A 326 0.22 20.89 -3.03
N THR A 327 0.94 20.79 -4.14
CA THR A 327 0.90 21.72 -5.26
C THR A 327 -0.26 21.47 -6.24
N GLN A 328 -1.15 20.53 -5.92
CA GLN A 328 -2.34 20.15 -6.73
C GLN A 328 -2.04 19.56 -8.11
N PHE A 329 -0.79 19.16 -8.40
CA PHE A 329 -0.43 18.47 -9.64
C PHE A 329 -0.80 16.97 -9.58
N TYR A 330 -2.10 16.66 -9.47
CA TYR A 330 -2.59 15.29 -9.22
C TYR A 330 -2.20 14.30 -10.31
N TYR A 331 -2.28 14.69 -11.59
CA TYR A 331 -1.88 13.81 -12.69
C TYR A 331 -0.39 13.48 -12.63
N ALA A 332 0.45 14.47 -12.34
CA ALA A 332 1.88 14.25 -12.16
C ALA A 332 2.17 13.34 -10.98
N SER A 333 1.44 13.51 -9.86
CA SER A 333 1.61 12.66 -8.67
C SER A 333 1.20 11.20 -8.95
N ILE A 334 0.14 10.95 -9.70
CA ILE A 334 -0.30 9.60 -10.07
C ILE A 334 0.74 8.92 -10.98
N ILE A 335 1.20 9.62 -12.03
CA ILE A 335 2.22 9.10 -12.95
C ILE A 335 3.53 8.83 -12.20
N TYR A 336 3.98 9.80 -11.38
CA TYR A 336 5.20 9.65 -10.61
C TYR A 336 5.14 8.49 -9.61
N LEU A 337 4.00 8.30 -8.94
CA LEU A 337 3.81 7.18 -8.03
C LEU A 337 3.84 5.83 -8.75
N PHE A 338 3.22 5.76 -9.93
CA PHE A 338 3.26 4.55 -10.76
C PHE A 338 4.70 4.20 -11.18
N LEU A 339 5.45 5.18 -11.68
CA LEU A 339 6.85 5.00 -12.04
C LEU A 339 7.71 4.66 -10.81
N HIS A 340 7.50 5.35 -9.68
CA HIS A 340 8.17 5.06 -8.42
C HIS A 340 8.02 3.60 -8.00
N GLY A 341 6.81 3.06 -8.06
CA GLY A 341 6.56 1.66 -7.74
C GLY A 341 7.40 0.71 -8.61
N LEU A 342 7.42 0.94 -9.93
CA LEU A 342 8.14 0.08 -10.86
C LEU A 342 9.66 0.14 -10.67
N PHE A 343 10.26 1.33 -10.63
CA PHE A 343 11.72 1.42 -10.51
C PHE A 343 12.21 1.02 -9.13
N LYS A 344 11.43 1.25 -8.05
CA LYS A 344 11.81 0.76 -6.71
C LYS A 344 11.77 -0.76 -6.62
N ALA A 345 10.73 -1.39 -7.13
CA ALA A 345 10.68 -2.85 -7.18
C ALA A 345 11.91 -3.43 -7.91
N SER A 346 12.22 -2.90 -9.10
CA SER A 346 13.38 -3.35 -9.88
C SER A 346 14.72 -3.13 -9.16
N THR A 347 14.90 -1.98 -8.53
CA THR A 347 16.15 -1.70 -7.76
C THR A 347 16.30 -2.61 -6.55
N PHE A 348 15.22 -2.97 -5.85
CA PHE A 348 15.27 -3.95 -4.76
C PHE A 348 15.60 -5.35 -5.27
N PHE A 349 15.07 -5.79 -6.41
CA PHE A 349 15.41 -7.09 -6.99
C PHE A 349 16.88 -7.14 -7.40
N CYS A 350 17.41 -6.09 -8.02
CA CYS A 350 18.83 -5.98 -8.31
C CYS A 350 19.68 -6.01 -7.03
N ALA A 351 19.29 -5.24 -6.00
CA ALA A 351 19.97 -5.24 -4.71
C ALA A 351 20.00 -6.65 -4.08
N GLY A 352 18.88 -7.37 -4.16
CA GLY A 352 18.80 -8.74 -3.64
C GLY A 352 19.70 -9.72 -4.39
N SER A 353 19.84 -9.59 -5.72
CA SER A 353 20.79 -10.41 -6.49
C SER A 353 22.24 -10.10 -6.10
N PHE A 354 22.61 -8.81 -5.95
CA PHE A 354 23.94 -8.40 -5.50
C PHE A 354 24.27 -8.92 -4.09
N ILE A 355 23.35 -8.77 -3.14
CA ILE A 355 23.53 -9.26 -1.76
C ILE A 355 23.74 -10.78 -1.76
N ARG A 356 23.05 -11.52 -2.61
CA ARG A 356 23.19 -12.97 -2.70
C ARG A 356 24.55 -13.39 -3.24
N VAL A 357 25.07 -12.69 -4.23
CA VAL A 357 26.39 -12.96 -4.83
C VAL A 357 27.52 -12.52 -3.89
N ALA A 358 27.42 -11.32 -3.31
CA ALA A 358 28.44 -10.76 -2.43
C ALA A 358 28.45 -11.38 -1.02
N GLY A 359 27.36 -12.02 -0.58
CA GLY A 359 27.20 -12.56 0.77
C GLY A 359 27.09 -11.52 1.89
N SER A 360 27.09 -10.21 1.56
CA SER A 360 27.01 -9.10 2.50
C SER A 360 26.05 -8.01 2.02
N GLN A 361 25.51 -7.17 2.93
CA GLN A 361 24.68 -6.02 2.59
C GLN A 361 25.49 -4.73 2.44
N ASP A 362 26.75 -4.73 2.87
CA ASP A 362 27.63 -3.58 2.85
C ASP A 362 28.18 -3.35 1.44
N THR A 363 27.92 -2.15 0.87
CA THR A 363 28.36 -1.75 -0.47
C THR A 363 29.88 -1.73 -0.61
N ARG A 364 30.64 -1.52 0.49
CA ARG A 364 32.11 -1.53 0.49
C ARG A 364 32.69 -2.92 0.14
N ASN A 365 31.94 -3.99 0.41
CA ASN A 365 32.33 -5.36 0.12
C ASN A 365 31.83 -5.86 -1.25
N MET A 366 31.11 -5.01 -2.00
CA MET A 366 30.54 -5.33 -3.31
C MET A 366 31.46 -4.84 -4.45
N GLY A 367 32.65 -5.43 -4.59
CA GLY A 367 33.56 -5.15 -5.68
C GLY A 367 33.56 -6.24 -6.76
N ASN A 368 33.94 -5.88 -8.01
CA ASN A 368 34.25 -6.80 -9.10
C ASN A 368 33.10 -7.74 -9.56
N LEU A 369 31.84 -7.31 -9.35
CA LEU A 369 30.63 -8.10 -9.69
C LEU A 369 30.44 -8.27 -11.22
N SER A 370 31.14 -7.50 -12.06
CA SER A 370 31.08 -7.63 -13.52
C SER A 370 31.67 -8.93 -14.07
N ARG A 371 32.35 -9.73 -13.22
CA ARG A 371 32.96 -10.99 -13.59
C ARG A 371 32.14 -12.23 -13.16
N VAL A 372 31.03 -12.02 -12.50
CA VAL A 372 30.10 -13.04 -12.04
C VAL A 372 28.79 -12.93 -12.80
#